data_0c115fb7651ef0d73c11020d1266c7cf
#
_entry.id   0c115fb7651ef0d73c11020d1266c7cf
#
_cell.length_a   1.000
_cell.length_b   1.000
_cell.length_c   1.000
_cell.angle_alpha   90.00
_cell.angle_beta   90.00
_cell.angle_gamma   90.00
#
_symmetry.space_group_name_H-M   'P 1'
#
loop_
_entity.id
_entity.type
_entity.pdbx_description
1 polymer ?
#
loop_
_entity_poly.entity_id
_entity_poly.type
_entity_poly.pdbx_seq_one_letter_code
_entity_poly.pdbx_strand_id
1 'polypeptide(L)'
;MADPLPINLVVKFGGSSVATADRMMEVADIVCGFEQTTVPIVVLSAMGKTTNLLLQAGSEALNASPKSVGSLHSLREIKELHRETAERLQVDDATVDDMESLLLQLTQLLVGISIMQDLTPRAKDSLVSFGERLSTRLFSAYLRAKGIPSKQYDAPEIGVITNDNFTNADVEYEDTLSELRATFAGLMDGTRSPEIPVVTGFLGRGKTTGAITTLGRGGSDLTCTLLGAALGLDEVQVWKDVDGVLTSDPRIVDGARPVTRLTFEEATELAFFGATVLHPLSMQPAAEYTDGAMGVRVKNSYNRSAAGTLISKTRDMMDGEDLVTSIVLKRNVTLVDIVSTRMLGQIGFLAKVFEIFNSEGLSVDVVATSEVSVSLTLDPAKTLWERDLIDEELESLMNAFTGVAKTSYRRGYSILSLICNVDKSSEILERVFRVLGRESVNVQMMSQGASKSNIALIIRDDQATHTLRVLHHEFFGA
;
A
#
# COMPACT_ATOMS: atom_id res chain seq x y z
N MET A 1 -39.32 5.63 -17.32
CA MET A 1 -37.95 6.03 -16.92
C MET A 1 -37.29 4.72 -16.49
N ALA A 2 -36.10 4.40 -16.96
CA ALA A 2 -35.38 3.23 -16.47
C ALA A 2 -35.08 3.46 -14.98
N ASP A 3 -35.17 2.39 -14.17
CA ASP A 3 -34.76 2.48 -12.76
C ASP A 3 -33.33 2.97 -12.68
N PRO A 4 -33.01 3.83 -11.67
CA PRO A 4 -31.64 4.31 -11.49
C PRO A 4 -30.69 3.13 -11.28
N LEU A 5 -29.55 3.11 -11.96
CA LEU A 5 -28.53 2.08 -11.79
C LEU A 5 -28.00 2.13 -10.35
N PRO A 6 -27.89 0.97 -9.68
CA PRO A 6 -27.41 0.93 -8.29
C PRO A 6 -25.89 1.22 -8.22
N ILE A 7 -25.46 1.85 -7.13
CA ILE A 7 -24.05 1.83 -6.73
C ILE A 7 -23.76 0.44 -6.16
N ASN A 8 -22.93 -0.34 -6.83
CA ASN A 8 -22.51 -1.66 -6.36
C ASN A 8 -21.00 -1.88 -6.53
N LEU A 9 -20.25 -0.83 -6.84
CA LEU A 9 -18.83 -0.93 -7.10
C LEU A 9 -18.09 0.33 -6.62
N VAL A 10 -16.96 0.14 -5.95
CA VAL A 10 -15.96 1.19 -5.73
C VAL A 10 -14.72 0.84 -6.53
N VAL A 11 -14.20 1.79 -7.31
CA VAL A 11 -13.00 1.63 -8.11
C VAL A 11 -11.93 2.65 -7.69
N LYS A 12 -10.71 2.20 -7.44
CA LYS A 12 -9.62 3.11 -7.10
C LYS A 12 -8.56 3.08 -8.19
N PHE A 13 -8.06 4.26 -8.57
CA PHE A 13 -6.94 4.40 -9.48
C PHE A 13 -5.74 5.05 -8.79
N GLY A 14 -4.55 4.43 -8.95
CA GLY A 14 -3.30 4.92 -8.41
C GLY A 14 -2.73 6.12 -9.17
N GLY A 15 -1.72 6.78 -8.61
CA GLY A 15 -1.10 7.96 -9.22
C GLY A 15 -0.52 7.70 -10.62
N SER A 16 0.03 6.53 -10.90
CA SER A 16 0.49 6.12 -12.23
C SER A 16 -0.66 6.05 -13.25
N SER A 17 -1.85 5.63 -12.80
CA SER A 17 -3.03 5.53 -13.65
C SER A 17 -3.62 6.89 -14.05
N VAL A 18 -3.36 7.94 -13.27
CA VAL A 18 -3.85 9.31 -13.51
C VAL A 18 -2.71 10.32 -13.69
N ALA A 19 -1.52 9.84 -14.09
CA ALA A 19 -0.30 10.63 -14.11
C ALA A 19 -0.32 11.82 -15.13
N THR A 20 -1.09 11.70 -16.16
CA THR A 20 -1.21 12.70 -17.26
C THR A 20 -2.67 12.85 -17.71
N ALA A 21 -2.96 13.88 -18.48
CA ALA A 21 -4.28 14.06 -19.11
C ALA A 21 -4.71 12.83 -19.92
N ASP A 22 -3.80 12.26 -20.74
CA ASP A 22 -4.11 11.07 -21.55
C ASP A 22 -4.48 9.87 -20.66
N ARG A 23 -3.75 9.67 -19.55
CA ARG A 23 -4.07 8.62 -18.60
C ARG A 23 -5.41 8.85 -17.91
N MET A 24 -5.75 10.11 -17.57
CA MET A 24 -7.08 10.43 -17.02
C MET A 24 -8.19 10.14 -18.04
N MET A 25 -7.96 10.42 -19.34
CA MET A 25 -8.91 10.06 -20.39
C MET A 25 -9.13 8.54 -20.47
N GLU A 26 -8.07 7.76 -20.44
CA GLU A 26 -8.16 6.29 -20.44
C GLU A 26 -8.88 5.75 -19.19
N VAL A 27 -8.62 6.33 -18.01
CA VAL A 27 -9.34 5.98 -16.79
C VAL A 27 -10.82 6.34 -16.88
N ALA A 28 -11.15 7.50 -17.45
CA ALA A 28 -12.54 7.87 -17.67
C ALA A 28 -13.26 6.88 -18.60
N ASP A 29 -12.59 6.39 -19.65
CA ASP A 29 -13.15 5.36 -20.52
C ASP A 29 -13.36 4.00 -19.78
N ILE A 30 -12.52 3.65 -18.79
CA ILE A 30 -12.77 2.49 -17.92
C ILE A 30 -14.01 2.74 -17.08
N VAL A 31 -14.13 3.92 -16.46
CA VAL A 31 -15.26 4.30 -15.61
C VAL A 31 -16.57 4.32 -16.41
N CYS A 32 -16.56 4.89 -17.61
CA CYS A 32 -17.73 4.89 -18.52
C CYS A 32 -18.14 3.47 -18.94
N GLY A 33 -17.21 2.53 -19.01
CA GLY A 33 -17.51 1.13 -19.32
C GLY A 33 -18.41 0.45 -18.28
N PHE A 34 -18.53 0.98 -17.06
CA PHE A 34 -19.44 0.47 -16.02
C PHE A 34 -20.86 1.03 -16.11
N GLU A 35 -21.09 2.15 -16.81
CA GLU A 35 -22.38 2.88 -16.84
C GLU A 35 -23.57 2.05 -17.32
N GLN A 36 -23.33 0.94 -18.02
CA GLN A 36 -24.43 0.06 -18.48
C GLN A 36 -24.98 -0.85 -17.37
N THR A 37 -24.24 -1.01 -16.27
CA THR A 37 -24.55 -1.98 -15.21
C THR A 37 -24.59 -1.38 -13.82
N THR A 38 -23.82 -0.28 -13.58
CA THR A 38 -23.69 0.33 -12.25
C THR A 38 -23.16 1.75 -12.33
N VAL A 39 -23.39 2.53 -11.28
CA VAL A 39 -22.69 3.81 -11.05
C VAL A 39 -21.53 3.55 -10.07
N PRO A 40 -20.26 3.58 -10.53
CA PRO A 40 -19.14 3.34 -9.62
C PRO A 40 -18.84 4.59 -8.78
N ILE A 41 -18.37 4.37 -7.53
CA ILE A 41 -17.63 5.41 -6.79
C ILE A 41 -16.17 5.32 -7.22
N VAL A 42 -15.59 6.44 -7.61
CA VAL A 42 -14.20 6.52 -8.08
C VAL A 42 -13.32 7.15 -7.01
N VAL A 43 -12.30 6.42 -6.55
CA VAL A 43 -11.28 6.92 -5.62
C VAL A 43 -9.99 7.19 -6.39
N LEU A 44 -9.44 8.41 -6.27
CA LEU A 44 -8.22 8.79 -6.96
C LEU A 44 -7.09 9.14 -5.99
N SER A 45 -5.89 8.77 -6.37
CA SER A 45 -4.64 9.30 -5.79
C SER A 45 -4.23 10.60 -6.50
N ALA A 46 -3.21 11.27 -5.97
CA ALA A 46 -2.55 12.38 -6.64
C ALA A 46 -2.00 11.98 -8.02
N MET A 47 -1.87 12.91 -8.94
CA MET A 47 -1.33 12.70 -10.28
C MET A 47 0.16 12.36 -10.24
N GLY A 48 0.55 11.22 -10.79
CA GLY A 48 1.95 10.84 -11.01
C GLY A 48 2.82 10.99 -9.76
N LYS A 49 3.77 11.90 -9.81
CA LYS A 49 4.73 12.18 -8.73
C LYS A 49 4.35 13.40 -7.87
N THR A 50 3.14 13.91 -7.96
CA THR A 50 2.71 15.16 -7.27
C THR A 50 2.94 15.09 -5.76
N THR A 51 2.67 13.97 -5.10
CA THR A 51 2.91 13.81 -3.65
C THR A 51 4.40 14.00 -3.31
N ASN A 52 5.32 13.44 -4.11
CA ASN A 52 6.75 13.63 -3.91
C ASN A 52 7.18 15.08 -4.17
N LEU A 53 6.63 15.72 -5.21
CA LEU A 53 6.89 17.13 -5.51
C LEU A 53 6.38 18.06 -4.40
N LEU A 54 5.23 17.76 -3.79
CA LEU A 54 4.71 18.50 -2.64
C LEU A 54 5.64 18.41 -1.43
N LEU A 55 6.12 17.20 -1.08
CA LEU A 55 7.08 17.01 0.00
C LEU A 55 8.41 17.71 -0.29
N GLN A 56 8.88 17.65 -1.53
CA GLN A 56 10.08 18.36 -1.95
C GLN A 56 9.89 19.88 -1.87
N ALA A 57 8.75 20.43 -2.33
CA ALA A 57 8.42 21.84 -2.19
C ALA A 57 8.42 22.31 -0.73
N GLY A 58 7.89 21.47 0.18
CA GLY A 58 7.96 21.73 1.63
C GLY A 58 9.40 21.81 2.14
N SER A 59 10.27 20.88 1.70
CA SER A 59 11.69 20.89 2.07
C SER A 59 12.45 22.05 1.43
N GLU A 60 12.16 22.43 0.19
CA GLU A 60 12.72 23.61 -0.47
C GLU A 60 12.29 24.90 0.26
N ALA A 61 11.04 24.98 0.71
CA ALA A 61 10.50 26.15 1.41
C ALA A 61 11.19 26.41 2.75
N LEU A 62 11.66 25.39 3.47
CA LEU A 62 12.42 25.56 4.73
C LEU A 62 13.68 26.43 4.56
N ASN A 63 14.29 26.39 3.37
CA ASN A 63 15.54 27.12 3.07
C ASN A 63 15.30 28.32 2.15
N ALA A 64 14.08 28.57 1.71
CA ALA A 64 13.73 29.67 0.82
C ALA A 64 13.32 30.92 1.59
N SER A 65 13.51 32.10 0.99
CA SER A 65 12.88 33.31 1.51
C SER A 65 11.38 33.34 1.14
N PRO A 66 10.50 33.96 1.95
CA PRO A 66 9.07 34.05 1.63
C PRO A 66 8.77 34.64 0.25
N LYS A 67 9.62 35.55 -0.23
CA LYS A 67 9.49 36.18 -1.57
C LYS A 67 9.87 35.24 -2.70
N SER A 68 10.73 34.25 -2.47
CA SER A 68 11.20 33.31 -3.48
C SER A 68 10.39 32.01 -3.56
N VAL A 69 9.45 31.78 -2.62
CA VAL A 69 8.62 30.55 -2.60
C VAL A 69 7.87 30.34 -3.91
N GLY A 70 7.33 31.41 -4.53
CA GLY A 70 6.63 31.31 -5.82
C GLY A 70 7.50 30.80 -6.98
N SER A 71 8.83 30.83 -6.86
CA SER A 71 9.79 30.37 -7.86
C SER A 71 10.40 29.00 -7.55
N LEU A 72 9.96 28.30 -6.50
CA LEU A 72 10.42 26.95 -6.18
C LEU A 72 10.19 26.01 -7.37
N HIS A 73 11.19 25.18 -7.65
CA HIS A 73 11.15 24.27 -8.81
C HIS A 73 9.98 23.30 -8.70
N SER A 74 9.85 22.62 -7.58
CA SER A 74 8.79 21.64 -7.36
C SER A 74 7.39 22.26 -7.41
N LEU A 75 7.21 23.48 -6.88
CA LEU A 75 5.91 24.20 -6.98
C LEU A 75 5.56 24.55 -8.42
N ARG A 76 6.54 24.95 -9.24
CA ARG A 76 6.29 25.26 -10.67
C ARG A 76 5.88 24.00 -11.42
N GLU A 77 6.59 22.89 -11.25
CA GLU A 77 6.23 21.61 -11.87
C GLU A 77 4.80 21.16 -11.50
N ILE A 78 4.40 21.31 -10.22
CA ILE A 78 3.02 21.01 -9.78
C ILE A 78 2.03 21.89 -10.55
N LYS A 79 2.27 23.22 -10.62
CA LYS A 79 1.38 24.16 -11.29
C LYS A 79 1.27 23.89 -12.80
N GLU A 80 2.39 23.64 -13.46
CA GLU A 80 2.46 23.33 -14.88
C GLU A 80 1.69 22.05 -15.20
N LEU A 81 1.98 20.94 -14.48
CA LEU A 81 1.29 19.67 -14.67
C LEU A 81 -0.24 19.81 -14.61
N HIS A 82 -0.76 20.50 -13.59
CA HIS A 82 -2.21 20.59 -13.39
C HIS A 82 -2.87 21.56 -14.38
N ARG A 83 -2.21 22.67 -14.75
CA ARG A 83 -2.70 23.60 -15.77
C ARG A 83 -2.73 22.96 -17.16
N GLU A 84 -1.66 22.32 -17.58
CA GLU A 84 -1.60 21.57 -18.84
C GLU A 84 -2.68 20.46 -18.88
N THR A 85 -2.88 19.79 -17.75
CA THR A 85 -3.93 18.77 -17.66
C THR A 85 -5.32 19.38 -17.78
N ALA A 86 -5.61 20.49 -17.10
CA ALA A 86 -6.89 21.19 -17.19
C ALA A 86 -7.19 21.65 -18.63
N GLU A 87 -6.20 22.21 -19.31
CA GLU A 87 -6.30 22.63 -20.72
C GLU A 87 -6.59 21.44 -21.65
N ARG A 88 -5.81 20.34 -21.52
CA ARG A 88 -5.99 19.15 -22.37
C ARG A 88 -7.32 18.43 -22.13
N LEU A 89 -7.81 18.42 -20.89
CA LEU A 89 -9.11 17.84 -20.53
C LEU A 89 -10.27 18.76 -20.88
N GLN A 90 -10.01 20.01 -21.28
CA GLN A 90 -11.02 21.01 -21.60
C GLN A 90 -12.07 21.20 -20.49
N VAL A 91 -11.59 21.27 -19.24
CA VAL A 91 -12.47 21.46 -18.08
C VAL A 91 -13.11 22.86 -18.08
N ASP A 92 -14.24 23.00 -17.39
CA ASP A 92 -14.97 24.27 -17.31
C ASP A 92 -14.21 25.33 -16.49
N ASP A 93 -14.51 26.64 -16.77
CA ASP A 93 -13.84 27.77 -16.11
C ASP A 93 -13.99 27.72 -14.58
N ALA A 94 -15.13 27.27 -14.06
CA ALA A 94 -15.36 27.18 -12.63
C ALA A 94 -14.39 26.15 -11.98
N THR A 95 -14.09 25.06 -12.68
CA THR A 95 -13.08 24.08 -12.22
C THR A 95 -11.67 24.66 -12.30
N VAL A 96 -11.35 25.44 -13.33
CA VAL A 96 -10.05 26.14 -13.43
C VAL A 96 -9.89 27.13 -12.27
N ASP A 97 -10.92 27.92 -11.95
CA ASP A 97 -10.88 28.86 -10.82
C ASP A 97 -10.69 28.15 -9.47
N ASP A 98 -11.39 27.01 -9.23
CA ASP A 98 -11.22 26.21 -7.99
C ASP A 98 -9.81 25.60 -7.92
N MET A 99 -9.29 25.09 -9.02
CA MET A 99 -7.90 24.58 -9.11
C MET A 99 -6.87 25.69 -8.81
N GLU A 100 -7.01 26.86 -9.41
CA GLU A 100 -6.10 28.01 -9.16
C GLU A 100 -6.19 28.50 -7.71
N SER A 101 -7.39 28.46 -7.11
CA SER A 101 -7.57 28.75 -5.68
C SER A 101 -6.79 27.77 -4.80
N LEU A 102 -6.83 26.46 -5.12
CA LEU A 102 -6.03 25.46 -4.42
C LEU A 102 -4.52 25.68 -4.60
N LEU A 103 -4.07 26.00 -5.80
CA LEU A 103 -2.67 26.29 -6.08
C LEU A 103 -2.18 27.56 -5.37
N LEU A 104 -3.07 28.53 -5.17
CA LEU A 104 -2.79 29.71 -4.34
C LEU A 104 -2.68 29.35 -2.88
N GLN A 105 -3.61 28.56 -2.34
CA GLN A 105 -3.56 28.06 -0.96
C GLN A 105 -2.28 27.26 -0.69
N LEU A 106 -1.89 26.37 -1.63
CA LEU A 106 -0.62 25.64 -1.58
C LEU A 106 0.57 26.61 -1.48
N THR A 107 0.58 27.65 -2.31
CA THR A 107 1.65 28.65 -2.30
C THR A 107 1.70 29.40 -0.96
N GLN A 108 0.54 29.75 -0.40
CA GLN A 108 0.45 30.42 0.91
C GLN A 108 0.93 29.52 2.06
N LEU A 109 0.60 28.22 2.01
CA LEU A 109 1.09 27.24 2.99
C LEU A 109 2.63 27.14 2.94
N LEU A 110 3.22 27.06 1.76
CA LEU A 110 4.67 27.05 1.58
C LEU A 110 5.34 28.35 2.04
N VAL A 111 4.70 29.51 1.85
CA VAL A 111 5.17 30.78 2.43
C VAL A 111 5.13 30.73 3.97
N GLY A 112 4.09 30.16 4.56
CA GLY A 112 4.01 29.94 6.01
C GLY A 112 5.16 29.05 6.53
N ILE A 113 5.44 27.94 5.85
CA ILE A 113 6.56 27.03 6.16
C ILE A 113 7.90 27.80 6.07
N SER A 114 8.10 28.60 5.03
CA SER A 114 9.31 29.42 4.85
C SER A 114 9.50 30.46 5.97
N ILE A 115 8.43 31.08 6.46
CA ILE A 115 8.49 32.05 7.57
C ILE A 115 8.81 31.35 8.91
N MET A 116 8.13 30.22 9.18
CA MET A 116 8.30 29.48 10.41
C MET A 116 9.61 28.66 10.45
N GLN A 117 10.19 28.37 9.28
CA GLN A 117 11.33 27.47 9.10
C GLN A 117 11.11 26.11 9.76
N ASP A 118 9.85 25.66 9.76
CA ASP A 118 9.43 24.38 10.33
C ASP A 118 8.39 23.71 9.45
N LEU A 119 8.51 22.39 9.30
CA LEU A 119 7.59 21.54 8.56
C LEU A 119 7.06 20.45 9.49
N THR A 120 6.13 20.84 10.35
CA THR A 120 5.50 19.93 11.30
C THR A 120 4.77 18.77 10.59
N PRO A 121 4.56 17.60 11.27
CA PRO A 121 3.76 16.50 10.72
C PRO A 121 2.37 16.95 10.22
N ARG A 122 1.69 17.84 10.98
CA ARG A 122 0.42 18.43 10.58
C ARG A 122 0.52 19.27 9.31
N ALA A 123 1.58 20.06 9.16
CA ALA A 123 1.82 20.85 7.95
C ALA A 123 2.12 19.95 6.75
N LYS A 124 2.81 18.82 6.95
CA LYS A 124 3.04 17.81 5.89
C LYS A 124 1.73 17.22 5.38
N ASP A 125 0.82 16.82 6.27
CA ASP A 125 -0.49 16.28 5.88
C ASP A 125 -1.31 17.29 5.09
N SER A 126 -1.36 18.53 5.57
CA SER A 126 -2.00 19.63 4.84
C SER A 126 -1.36 19.83 3.45
N LEU A 127 -0.03 19.78 3.38
CA LEU A 127 0.72 19.98 2.14
C LEU A 127 0.45 18.87 1.11
N VAL A 128 0.55 17.61 1.50
CA VAL A 128 0.34 16.51 0.56
C VAL A 128 -1.11 16.37 0.12
N SER A 129 -2.07 16.84 0.92
CA SER A 129 -3.51 16.79 0.60
C SER A 129 -3.88 17.48 -0.71
N PHE A 130 -3.10 18.47 -1.15
CA PHE A 130 -3.36 19.18 -2.41
C PHE A 130 -3.28 18.24 -3.62
N GLY A 131 -2.49 17.16 -3.56
CA GLY A 131 -2.35 16.22 -4.67
C GLY A 131 -3.66 15.56 -5.06
N GLU A 132 -4.31 14.91 -4.12
CA GLU A 132 -5.59 14.22 -4.33
C GLU A 132 -6.73 15.20 -4.60
N ARG A 133 -6.73 16.34 -3.92
CA ARG A 133 -7.75 17.40 -4.11
C ARG A 133 -7.70 18.02 -5.51
N LEU A 134 -6.52 18.19 -6.10
CA LEU A 134 -6.35 18.66 -7.47
C LEU A 134 -6.77 17.57 -8.48
N SER A 135 -6.30 16.34 -8.32
CA SER A 135 -6.57 15.26 -9.27
C SER A 135 -8.07 14.94 -9.38
N THR A 136 -8.77 14.87 -8.24
CA THR A 136 -10.21 14.53 -8.21
C THR A 136 -11.08 15.61 -8.84
N ARG A 137 -10.74 16.89 -8.68
CA ARG A 137 -11.44 18.01 -9.30
C ARG A 137 -11.34 17.98 -10.82
N LEU A 138 -10.12 17.81 -11.34
CA LEU A 138 -9.88 17.72 -12.77
C LEU A 138 -10.61 16.52 -13.39
N PHE A 139 -10.54 15.35 -12.75
CA PHE A 139 -11.18 14.14 -13.25
C PHE A 139 -12.71 14.25 -13.24
N SER A 140 -13.30 14.74 -12.14
CA SER A 140 -14.75 14.96 -12.05
C SER A 140 -15.25 15.97 -13.11
N ALA A 141 -14.50 17.06 -13.33
CA ALA A 141 -14.82 18.02 -14.36
C ALA A 141 -14.74 17.42 -15.78
N TYR A 142 -13.74 16.59 -16.03
CA TYR A 142 -13.62 15.89 -17.31
C TYR A 142 -14.80 14.94 -17.58
N LEU A 143 -15.28 14.20 -16.57
CA LEU A 143 -16.49 13.37 -16.71
C LEU A 143 -17.70 14.26 -17.07
N ARG A 144 -17.88 15.42 -16.41
CA ARG A 144 -18.96 16.37 -16.76
C ARG A 144 -18.81 16.91 -18.17
N ALA A 145 -17.60 17.23 -18.61
CA ALA A 145 -17.34 17.66 -19.99
C ALA A 145 -17.71 16.58 -21.04
N LYS A 146 -17.61 15.31 -20.66
CA LYS A 146 -18.11 14.17 -21.47
C LYS A 146 -19.64 13.96 -21.37
N GLY A 147 -20.36 14.80 -20.63
CA GLY A 147 -21.80 14.67 -20.43
C GLY A 147 -22.21 13.67 -19.34
N ILE A 148 -21.28 13.21 -18.54
CA ILE A 148 -21.49 12.24 -17.45
C ILE A 148 -21.65 13.01 -16.15
N PRO A 149 -22.81 12.91 -15.45
CA PRO A 149 -23.00 13.54 -14.15
C PRO A 149 -21.96 13.03 -13.15
N SER A 150 -21.18 13.96 -12.60
CA SER A 150 -20.11 13.62 -11.64
C SER A 150 -19.94 14.72 -10.61
N LYS A 151 -19.67 14.31 -9.39
CA LYS A 151 -19.41 15.20 -8.25
C LYS A 151 -18.17 14.78 -7.49
N GLN A 152 -17.33 15.76 -7.20
CA GLN A 152 -16.12 15.58 -6.41
C GLN A 152 -16.45 15.64 -4.91
N TYR A 153 -15.74 14.81 -4.11
CA TYR A 153 -15.82 14.75 -2.66
C TYR A 153 -14.42 14.68 -2.05
N ASP A 154 -14.18 15.49 -1.02
CA ASP A 154 -12.98 15.37 -0.20
C ASP A 154 -13.24 14.36 0.93
N ALA A 155 -12.44 13.30 1.05
CA ALA A 155 -12.64 12.22 2.02
C ALA A 155 -12.78 12.71 3.48
N PRO A 156 -12.00 13.72 3.93
CA PRO A 156 -12.22 14.31 5.26
C PRO A 156 -13.62 14.92 5.48
N GLU A 157 -14.26 15.43 4.43
CA GLU A 157 -15.57 16.07 4.49
C GLU A 157 -16.73 15.08 4.49
N ILE A 158 -16.53 13.92 3.87
CA ILE A 158 -17.54 12.86 3.80
C ILE A 158 -17.47 11.87 4.96
N GLY A 159 -16.57 12.08 5.93
CA GLY A 159 -16.55 11.32 7.15
C GLY A 159 -15.47 10.24 7.25
N VAL A 160 -14.35 10.34 6.52
CA VAL A 160 -13.17 9.53 6.84
C VAL A 160 -12.50 10.14 8.08
N ILE A 161 -12.80 9.55 9.25
CA ILE A 161 -12.35 10.03 10.57
C ILE A 161 -11.16 9.20 11.02
N THR A 162 -10.15 9.87 11.59
CA THR A 162 -8.92 9.25 12.06
C THR A 162 -8.55 9.74 13.46
N ASN A 163 -7.57 9.10 14.10
CA ASN A 163 -6.83 9.73 15.18
C ASN A 163 -5.99 10.91 14.65
N ASP A 164 -5.31 11.62 15.55
CA ASP A 164 -4.46 12.79 15.21
C ASP A 164 -2.97 12.44 15.08
N ASN A 165 -2.63 11.20 14.72
CA ASN A 165 -1.27 10.78 14.39
C ASN A 165 -0.91 11.23 12.98
N PHE A 166 -0.55 12.51 12.83
CA PHE A 166 -0.22 13.07 11.51
C PHE A 166 0.87 12.28 10.80
N THR A 167 0.75 12.18 9.48
CA THR A 167 1.58 11.42 8.51
C THR A 167 1.33 9.90 8.46
N ASN A 168 0.70 9.34 9.46
CA ASN A 168 0.32 7.92 9.50
C ASN A 168 -0.84 7.73 10.49
N ALA A 169 -2.00 8.30 10.16
CA ALA A 169 -3.16 8.29 11.03
C ALA A 169 -3.95 6.98 10.89
N ASP A 170 -4.41 6.46 12.04
CA ASP A 170 -5.27 5.29 12.09
C ASP A 170 -6.73 5.70 11.96
N VAL A 171 -7.50 4.89 11.25
CA VAL A 171 -8.93 5.12 11.00
C VAL A 171 -9.75 4.78 12.24
N GLU A 172 -10.68 5.67 12.60
CA GLU A 172 -11.76 5.43 13.55
C GLU A 172 -12.90 4.70 12.80
N TYR A 173 -12.82 3.37 12.74
CA TYR A 173 -13.64 2.55 11.82
C TYR A 173 -15.13 2.72 12.04
N GLU A 174 -15.64 2.62 13.29
CA GLU A 174 -17.07 2.69 13.59
C GLU A 174 -17.66 4.04 13.13
N ASP A 175 -17.02 5.14 13.50
CA ASP A 175 -17.43 6.48 13.13
C ASP A 175 -17.36 6.66 11.61
N THR A 176 -16.24 6.25 10.98
CA THR A 176 -16.02 6.38 9.53
C THR A 176 -17.06 5.60 8.73
N LEU A 177 -17.30 4.34 9.05
CA LEU A 177 -18.27 3.52 8.30
C LEU A 177 -19.70 4.06 8.43
N SER A 178 -20.05 4.59 9.61
CA SER A 178 -21.36 5.22 9.84
C SER A 178 -21.54 6.48 9.00
N GLU A 179 -20.58 7.39 9.03
CA GLU A 179 -20.60 8.66 8.30
C GLU A 179 -20.60 8.46 6.77
N LEU A 180 -19.76 7.55 6.26
CA LEU A 180 -19.74 7.22 4.84
C LEU A 180 -21.06 6.64 4.36
N ARG A 181 -21.68 5.75 5.15
CA ARG A 181 -23.02 5.20 4.84
C ARG A 181 -24.06 6.30 4.78
N ALA A 182 -24.07 7.21 5.74
CA ALA A 182 -25.00 8.33 5.77
C ALA A 182 -24.83 9.28 4.57
N THR A 183 -23.58 9.58 4.21
CA THR A 183 -23.25 10.46 3.06
C THR A 183 -23.78 9.92 1.74
N PHE A 184 -23.66 8.62 1.51
CA PHE A 184 -24.03 7.99 0.23
C PHE A 184 -25.42 7.34 0.24
N ALA A 185 -26.17 7.36 1.37
CA ALA A 185 -27.48 6.75 1.49
C ALA A 185 -28.45 7.15 0.36
N GLY A 186 -28.53 8.44 0.05
CA GLY A 186 -29.43 8.94 -1.00
C GLY A 186 -29.06 8.54 -2.43
N LEU A 187 -27.80 8.15 -2.69
CA LEU A 187 -27.39 7.57 -3.95
C LEU A 187 -27.67 6.05 -4.00
N MET A 188 -27.60 5.38 -2.84
CA MET A 188 -27.87 3.94 -2.72
C MET A 188 -29.35 3.62 -2.85
N ASP A 189 -30.23 4.43 -2.26
CA ASP A 189 -31.68 4.24 -2.28
C ASP A 189 -32.42 4.94 -3.42
N GLY A 190 -31.66 5.63 -4.32
CA GLY A 190 -32.18 6.31 -5.50
C GLY A 190 -32.97 7.60 -5.19
N THR A 191 -32.90 8.13 -3.97
CA THR A 191 -33.57 9.43 -3.62
C THR A 191 -32.79 10.64 -4.15
N ARG A 192 -31.51 10.47 -4.53
CA ARG A 192 -30.69 11.45 -5.24
C ARG A 192 -30.51 11.03 -6.71
N SER A 193 -30.40 12.05 -7.58
CA SER A 193 -30.08 11.80 -8.99
C SER A 193 -28.76 11.05 -9.13
N PRO A 194 -28.65 10.08 -10.03
CA PRO A 194 -27.42 9.33 -10.24
C PRO A 194 -26.32 10.27 -10.72
N GLU A 195 -25.21 10.25 -10.02
CA GLU A 195 -23.95 10.95 -10.36
C GLU A 195 -22.78 10.04 -9.99
N ILE A 196 -21.68 10.11 -10.72
CA ILE A 196 -20.46 9.40 -10.36
C ILE A 196 -19.73 10.18 -9.26
N PRO A 197 -19.65 9.67 -8.01
CA PRO A 197 -18.85 10.28 -6.98
C PRO A 197 -17.36 10.06 -7.26
N VAL A 198 -16.57 11.15 -7.24
CA VAL A 198 -15.11 11.13 -7.35
C VAL A 198 -14.53 11.58 -6.01
N VAL A 199 -13.91 10.66 -5.29
CA VAL A 199 -13.46 10.82 -3.90
C VAL A 199 -11.95 10.92 -3.84
N THR A 200 -11.41 11.86 -3.02
CA THR A 200 -9.99 11.87 -2.70
C THR A 200 -9.60 10.63 -1.92
N GLY A 201 -8.61 9.88 -2.38
CA GLY A 201 -8.00 8.83 -1.58
C GLY A 201 -7.06 9.40 -0.51
N PHE A 202 -6.49 8.55 0.35
CA PHE A 202 -5.36 8.85 1.25
C PHE A 202 -5.66 9.82 2.41
N LEU A 203 -6.71 10.64 2.34
CA LEU A 203 -6.98 11.72 3.27
C LEU A 203 -8.03 11.32 4.31
N GLY A 204 -7.85 11.84 5.53
CA GLY A 204 -8.80 11.74 6.63
C GLY A 204 -8.91 13.04 7.41
N ARG A 205 -9.78 13.05 8.41
CA ARG A 205 -9.98 14.16 9.35
C ARG A 205 -9.72 13.69 10.76
N GLY A 206 -8.75 14.32 11.44
CA GLY A 206 -8.46 14.03 12.84
C GLY A 206 -9.66 14.29 13.74
N LYS A 207 -10.03 13.29 14.53
CA LYS A 207 -11.22 13.31 15.40
C LYS A 207 -11.21 14.46 16.41
N THR A 208 -10.03 14.74 16.98
CA THR A 208 -9.88 15.76 18.01
C THR A 208 -9.64 17.15 17.44
N THR A 209 -8.74 17.25 16.45
CA THR A 209 -8.31 18.53 15.89
C THR A 209 -9.17 19.04 14.74
N GLY A 210 -9.92 18.15 14.07
CA GLY A 210 -10.60 18.44 12.82
C GLY A 210 -9.67 18.72 11.64
N ALA A 211 -8.34 18.60 11.83
CA ALA A 211 -7.36 18.87 10.79
C ALA A 211 -7.29 17.71 9.78
N ILE A 212 -6.83 18.02 8.56
CA ILE A 212 -6.53 16.98 7.57
C ILE A 212 -5.41 16.10 8.09
N THR A 213 -5.60 14.80 7.98
CA THR A 213 -4.63 13.73 8.28
C THR A 213 -4.39 12.87 7.05
N THR A 214 -3.31 12.10 7.05
CA THR A 214 -3.01 11.15 5.97
C THR A 214 -2.90 9.72 6.51
N LEU A 215 -3.41 8.77 5.72
CA LEU A 215 -3.54 7.35 6.09
C LEU A 215 -2.25 6.53 5.88
N GLY A 216 -1.14 7.18 5.57
CA GLY A 216 0.13 6.49 5.32
C GLY A 216 0.13 5.65 4.02
N ARG A 217 1.02 4.64 3.96
CA ARG A 217 1.15 3.77 2.77
C ARG A 217 -0.14 3.00 2.48
N GLY A 218 -0.53 2.96 1.22
CA GLY A 218 -1.77 2.29 0.80
C GLY A 218 -3.05 3.05 1.16
N GLY A 219 -2.96 4.31 1.65
CA GLY A 219 -4.11 5.07 2.13
C GLY A 219 -5.23 5.26 1.11
N SER A 220 -4.91 5.42 -0.19
CA SER A 220 -5.97 5.49 -1.22
C SER A 220 -6.65 4.13 -1.45
N ASP A 221 -5.91 3.02 -1.32
CA ASP A 221 -6.47 1.67 -1.38
C ASP A 221 -7.37 1.44 -0.15
N LEU A 222 -6.94 1.94 1.03
CA LEU A 222 -7.74 1.91 2.27
C LEU A 222 -9.03 2.73 2.13
N THR A 223 -8.99 3.93 1.53
CA THR A 223 -10.22 4.72 1.27
C THR A 223 -11.22 3.93 0.40
N CYS A 224 -10.72 3.20 -0.60
CA CYS A 224 -11.55 2.35 -1.47
C CYS A 224 -12.26 1.25 -0.68
N THR A 225 -11.54 0.52 0.17
CA THR A 225 -12.10 -0.58 0.96
C THR A 225 -13.00 -0.09 2.09
N LEU A 226 -12.72 1.08 2.69
CA LEU A 226 -13.62 1.73 3.65
C LEU A 226 -14.98 2.06 3.02
N LEU A 227 -14.99 2.64 1.83
CA LEU A 227 -16.23 2.93 1.08
C LEU A 227 -16.99 1.64 0.77
N GLY A 228 -16.30 0.61 0.27
CA GLY A 228 -16.94 -0.68 -0.01
C GLY A 228 -17.56 -1.32 1.23
N ALA A 229 -16.84 -1.34 2.35
CA ALA A 229 -17.32 -1.88 3.62
C ALA A 229 -18.49 -1.05 4.20
N ALA A 230 -18.41 0.28 4.14
CA ALA A 230 -19.49 1.15 4.59
C ALA A 230 -20.80 0.92 3.83
N LEU A 231 -20.71 0.66 2.52
CA LEU A 231 -21.85 0.50 1.64
C LEU A 231 -22.31 -0.97 1.50
N GLY A 232 -21.62 -1.91 2.15
CA GLY A 232 -21.96 -3.33 2.12
C GLY A 232 -21.83 -3.97 0.74
N LEU A 233 -20.80 -3.60 -0.02
CA LEU A 233 -20.59 -4.09 -1.38
C LEU A 233 -19.92 -5.46 -1.38
N ASP A 234 -20.17 -6.27 -2.42
CA ASP A 234 -19.57 -7.60 -2.58
C ASP A 234 -18.12 -7.53 -3.08
N GLU A 235 -17.75 -6.51 -3.88
CA GLU A 235 -16.42 -6.34 -4.46
C GLU A 235 -16.05 -4.86 -4.55
N VAL A 236 -14.77 -4.59 -4.32
CA VAL A 236 -14.12 -3.32 -4.68
C VAL A 236 -12.94 -3.60 -5.61
N GLN A 237 -12.58 -2.64 -6.47
CA GLN A 237 -11.50 -2.82 -7.43
C GLN A 237 -10.39 -1.78 -7.23
N VAL A 238 -9.15 -2.27 -7.13
CA VAL A 238 -7.95 -1.43 -7.07
C VAL A 238 -7.18 -1.58 -8.37
N TRP A 239 -7.21 -0.53 -9.19
CA TRP A 239 -6.56 -0.48 -10.49
C TRP A 239 -5.15 0.08 -10.37
N LYS A 240 -4.17 -0.70 -10.80
CA LYS A 240 -2.72 -0.44 -10.76
C LYS A 240 -2.10 -0.52 -12.14
N ASP A 241 -0.79 -0.65 -12.20
CA ASP A 241 0.04 -0.82 -13.40
C ASP A 241 0.52 -2.27 -13.62
N VAL A 242 -0.11 -3.23 -12.93
CA VAL A 242 0.22 -4.66 -13.01
C VAL A 242 -1.05 -5.49 -13.25
N ASP A 243 -0.94 -6.63 -13.93
CA ASP A 243 -2.07 -7.50 -14.28
C ASP A 243 -2.69 -8.26 -13.09
N GLY A 244 -2.35 -7.89 -11.89
CA GLY A 244 -2.68 -8.55 -10.64
C GLY A 244 -1.43 -9.04 -9.92
N VAL A 245 -1.60 -9.99 -9.00
CA VAL A 245 -0.51 -10.64 -8.32
C VAL A 245 0.05 -11.75 -9.20
N LEU A 246 1.37 -11.89 -9.24
CA LEU A 246 2.05 -12.90 -10.04
C LEU A 246 2.66 -13.99 -9.16
N THR A 247 2.92 -15.16 -9.74
CA THR A 247 3.58 -16.28 -9.07
C THR A 247 5.02 -15.98 -8.64
N SER A 248 5.63 -14.92 -9.19
CA SER A 248 6.93 -14.35 -8.79
C SER A 248 7.12 -12.95 -9.41
N ASP A 249 8.26 -12.30 -9.12
CA ASP A 249 8.65 -11.04 -9.75
C ASP A 249 9.02 -11.28 -11.24
N PRO A 250 8.28 -10.70 -12.20
CA PRO A 250 8.53 -10.90 -13.63
C PRO A 250 9.88 -10.32 -14.11
N ARG A 251 10.48 -9.41 -13.34
CA ARG A 251 11.82 -8.87 -13.61
C ARG A 251 12.94 -9.91 -13.34
N ILE A 252 12.62 -10.94 -12.54
CA ILE A 252 13.54 -12.01 -12.16
C ILE A 252 13.19 -13.31 -12.88
N VAL A 253 11.91 -13.60 -13.03
CA VAL A 253 11.38 -14.85 -13.56
C VAL A 253 10.48 -14.56 -14.75
N ASP A 254 10.98 -14.81 -15.97
CA ASP A 254 10.25 -14.54 -17.23
C ASP A 254 8.95 -15.36 -17.36
N GLY A 255 8.86 -16.51 -16.67
CA GLY A 255 7.70 -17.40 -16.67
C GLY A 255 6.67 -17.09 -15.55
N ALA A 256 6.77 -15.93 -14.88
CA ALA A 256 5.79 -15.55 -13.87
C ALA A 256 4.38 -15.43 -14.46
N ARG A 257 3.39 -16.05 -13.80
CA ARG A 257 1.99 -16.11 -14.25
C ARG A 257 1.06 -15.38 -13.28
N PRO A 258 -0.07 -14.81 -13.77
CA PRO A 258 -1.07 -14.20 -12.88
C PRO A 258 -1.68 -15.24 -11.93
N VAL A 259 -1.80 -14.85 -10.65
CA VAL A 259 -2.57 -15.58 -9.63
C VAL A 259 -3.99 -15.03 -9.66
N THR A 260 -4.97 -15.87 -9.94
CA THR A 260 -6.36 -15.43 -10.13
C THR A 260 -7.08 -15.13 -8.81
N ARG A 261 -6.74 -15.88 -7.75
CA ARG A 261 -7.36 -15.75 -6.41
C ARG A 261 -6.32 -15.89 -5.31
N LEU A 262 -6.49 -15.09 -4.24
CA LEU A 262 -5.72 -15.13 -3.01
C LEU A 262 -6.65 -15.03 -1.80
N THR A 263 -6.22 -15.58 -0.68
CA THR A 263 -6.83 -15.21 0.61
C THR A 263 -6.25 -13.91 1.12
N PHE A 264 -6.94 -13.23 2.07
CA PHE A 264 -6.38 -12.05 2.74
C PHE A 264 -5.07 -12.36 3.46
N GLU A 265 -4.94 -13.57 4.04
CA GLU A 265 -3.72 -14.02 4.70
C GLU A 265 -2.56 -14.14 3.69
N GLU A 266 -2.77 -14.82 2.56
CA GLU A 266 -1.77 -14.95 1.49
C GLU A 266 -1.33 -13.58 0.93
N ALA A 267 -2.30 -12.69 0.69
CA ALA A 267 -2.03 -11.34 0.18
C ALA A 267 -1.23 -10.49 1.20
N THR A 268 -1.51 -10.63 2.50
CA THR A 268 -0.77 -9.97 3.57
C THR A 268 0.67 -10.44 3.63
N GLU A 269 0.90 -11.76 3.58
CA GLU A 269 2.24 -12.35 3.54
C GLU A 269 3.03 -11.88 2.30
N LEU A 270 2.39 -11.90 1.13
CA LEU A 270 2.99 -11.41 -0.11
C LEU A 270 3.43 -9.95 -0.02
N ALA A 271 2.57 -9.08 0.52
CA ALA A 271 2.87 -7.67 0.71
C ALA A 271 4.04 -7.46 1.69
N PHE A 272 4.09 -8.25 2.76
CA PHE A 272 5.13 -8.18 3.78
C PHE A 272 6.50 -8.59 3.23
N PHE A 273 6.55 -9.60 2.37
CA PHE A 273 7.78 -10.09 1.75
C PHE A 273 8.13 -9.42 0.42
N GLY A 274 7.55 -8.26 0.12
CA GLY A 274 8.00 -7.34 -0.93
C GLY A 274 7.26 -7.43 -2.26
N ALA A 275 6.19 -8.21 -2.35
CA ALA A 275 5.31 -8.14 -3.52
C ALA A 275 4.49 -6.84 -3.50
N THR A 276 4.43 -6.13 -4.62
CA THR A 276 3.63 -4.90 -4.76
C THR A 276 2.15 -5.22 -4.96
N VAL A 277 1.50 -5.87 -3.98
CA VAL A 277 0.08 -6.21 -4.03
C VAL A 277 -0.76 -5.05 -3.49
N LEU A 278 -1.19 -5.15 -2.24
CA LEU A 278 -1.91 -4.14 -1.46
C LEU A 278 -1.24 -4.04 -0.09
N HIS A 279 -1.28 -2.85 0.49
CA HIS A 279 -0.83 -2.72 1.87
C HIS A 279 -1.79 -3.49 2.80
N PRO A 280 -1.31 -4.26 3.80
CA PRO A 280 -2.19 -5.04 4.69
C PRO A 280 -3.31 -4.22 5.32
N LEU A 281 -3.02 -3.00 5.81
CA LEU A 281 -4.03 -2.10 6.37
C LEU A 281 -5.16 -1.76 5.40
N SER A 282 -4.87 -1.71 4.09
CA SER A 282 -5.91 -1.43 3.10
C SER A 282 -6.87 -2.60 2.85
N MET A 283 -6.53 -3.80 3.29
CA MET A 283 -7.40 -4.98 3.19
C MET A 283 -8.25 -5.19 4.46
N GLN A 284 -7.87 -4.57 5.56
CA GLN A 284 -8.54 -4.73 6.86
C GLN A 284 -10.05 -4.44 6.84
N PRO A 285 -10.56 -3.37 6.18
CA PRO A 285 -12.00 -3.15 6.08
C PRO A 285 -12.75 -4.32 5.46
N ALA A 286 -12.20 -4.92 4.40
CA ALA A 286 -12.81 -6.07 3.74
C ALA A 286 -12.74 -7.34 4.59
N ALA A 287 -11.63 -7.58 5.25
CA ALA A 287 -11.40 -8.80 6.03
C ALA A 287 -12.21 -8.83 7.35
N GLU A 288 -12.25 -7.70 8.07
CA GLU A 288 -12.74 -7.65 9.46
C GLU A 288 -14.12 -7.02 9.59
N TYR A 289 -14.44 -5.98 8.78
CA TYR A 289 -15.68 -5.21 8.94
C TYR A 289 -16.81 -5.65 7.99
N THR A 290 -16.57 -6.65 7.16
CA THR A 290 -17.60 -7.30 6.32
C THR A 290 -17.69 -8.80 6.57
N ASP A 291 -17.12 -9.31 7.65
CA ASP A 291 -16.92 -10.75 7.91
C ASP A 291 -16.22 -11.47 6.74
N GLY A 292 -15.45 -10.70 5.93
CA GLY A 292 -14.78 -11.18 4.73
C GLY A 292 -15.72 -11.47 3.55
N ALA A 293 -16.95 -10.96 3.60
CA ALA A 293 -17.90 -11.09 2.49
C ALA A 293 -17.48 -10.26 1.28
N MET A 294 -16.81 -9.10 1.50
CA MET A 294 -16.33 -8.23 0.43
C MET A 294 -14.99 -8.72 -0.11
N GLY A 295 -14.92 -8.91 -1.43
CA GLY A 295 -13.66 -9.17 -2.13
C GLY A 295 -12.95 -7.89 -2.55
N VAL A 296 -11.62 -7.94 -2.67
CA VAL A 296 -10.79 -6.86 -3.23
C VAL A 296 -10.12 -7.36 -4.50
N ARG A 297 -10.47 -6.79 -5.66
CA ARG A 297 -9.88 -7.19 -6.94
C ARG A 297 -8.79 -6.20 -7.37
N VAL A 298 -7.58 -6.72 -7.59
CA VAL A 298 -6.47 -5.97 -8.17
C VAL A 298 -6.51 -6.10 -9.68
N LYS A 299 -6.56 -4.98 -10.41
CA LYS A 299 -6.64 -4.93 -11.88
C LYS A 299 -5.58 -4.00 -12.47
N ASN A 300 -5.36 -4.13 -13.79
CA ASN A 300 -4.42 -3.29 -14.53
C ASN A 300 -5.14 -2.20 -15.34
N SER A 301 -4.84 -0.92 -15.06
CA SER A 301 -5.40 0.21 -15.79
C SER A 301 -4.82 0.38 -17.20
N TYR A 302 -3.69 -0.28 -17.51
CA TYR A 302 -3.06 -0.31 -18.84
C TYR A 302 -3.51 -1.53 -19.65
N ASN A 303 -3.98 -2.58 -18.98
CA ASN A 303 -4.47 -3.82 -19.61
C ASN A 303 -5.86 -4.17 -19.07
N ARG A 304 -6.89 -3.58 -19.67
CA ARG A 304 -8.29 -3.73 -19.23
C ARG A 304 -8.80 -5.16 -19.34
N SER A 305 -8.23 -5.95 -20.26
CA SER A 305 -8.62 -7.34 -20.51
C SER A 305 -8.11 -8.32 -19.47
N ALA A 306 -7.08 -7.94 -18.68
CA ALA A 306 -6.58 -8.77 -17.60
C ALA A 306 -7.67 -9.00 -16.55
N ALA A 307 -7.90 -10.27 -16.18
CA ALA A 307 -8.88 -10.66 -15.18
C ALA A 307 -8.52 -10.08 -13.79
N GLY A 308 -7.22 -9.88 -13.54
CA GLY A 308 -6.69 -9.46 -12.26
C GLY A 308 -6.68 -10.56 -11.21
N THR A 309 -6.42 -10.18 -9.98
CA THR A 309 -6.41 -11.08 -8.81
C THR A 309 -7.53 -10.69 -7.86
N LEU A 310 -8.40 -11.62 -7.51
CA LEU A 310 -9.41 -11.46 -6.47
C LEU A 310 -8.82 -11.90 -5.12
N ILE A 311 -8.86 -11.01 -4.13
CA ILE A 311 -8.48 -11.28 -2.74
C ILE A 311 -9.77 -11.40 -1.93
N SER A 312 -9.96 -12.51 -1.20
CA SER A 312 -11.18 -12.81 -0.44
C SER A 312 -10.86 -13.63 0.81
N LYS A 313 -11.85 -13.84 1.68
CA LYS A 313 -11.67 -14.60 2.93
C LYS A 313 -11.30 -16.06 2.70
N THR A 314 -11.95 -16.67 1.73
CA THR A 314 -11.75 -18.07 1.39
C THR A 314 -11.44 -18.22 -0.09
N ARG A 315 -10.66 -19.21 -0.40
CA ARG A 315 -10.38 -19.68 -1.75
C ARG A 315 -10.91 -21.09 -1.85
N ASP A 316 -11.83 -21.34 -2.78
CA ASP A 316 -12.24 -22.71 -3.08
C ASP A 316 -11.03 -23.42 -3.71
N MET A 317 -10.39 -24.27 -2.92
CA MET A 317 -9.30 -25.13 -3.38
C MET A 317 -9.92 -26.22 -4.26
N MET A 318 -9.83 -26.07 -5.56
CA MET A 318 -10.19 -27.15 -6.48
C MET A 318 -9.14 -28.26 -6.37
N ASP A 319 -9.57 -29.52 -6.43
CA ASP A 319 -8.65 -30.66 -6.51
C ASP A 319 -7.74 -30.48 -7.74
N GLY A 320 -6.42 -30.29 -7.50
CA GLY A 320 -5.42 -30.05 -8.52
C GLY A 320 -4.78 -28.66 -8.53
N GLU A 321 -5.11 -27.78 -7.58
CA GLU A 321 -4.42 -26.48 -7.44
C GLU A 321 -2.96 -26.65 -6.99
N ASP A 322 -2.12 -25.71 -7.47
CA ASP A 322 -0.69 -25.68 -7.20
C ASP A 322 -0.41 -25.66 -5.68
N LEU A 323 0.53 -26.47 -5.23
CA LEU A 323 0.99 -26.54 -3.84
C LEU A 323 1.49 -25.18 -3.33
N VAL A 324 2.06 -24.40 -4.24
CA VAL A 324 2.63 -23.06 -4.00
C VAL A 324 1.89 -22.06 -4.86
N THR A 325 1.43 -20.98 -4.24
CA THR A 325 0.69 -19.89 -4.91
C THR A 325 1.65 -18.88 -5.54
N SER A 326 2.73 -18.54 -4.82
CA SER A 326 3.73 -17.56 -5.27
C SER A 326 5.04 -17.76 -4.51
N ILE A 327 6.15 -17.40 -5.14
CA ILE A 327 7.48 -17.37 -4.52
C ILE A 327 8.03 -15.96 -4.67
N VAL A 328 8.29 -15.30 -3.54
CA VAL A 328 8.79 -13.92 -3.47
C VAL A 328 10.14 -13.84 -2.80
N LEU A 329 10.89 -12.80 -3.13
CA LEU A 329 12.26 -12.59 -2.66
C LEU A 329 12.40 -11.19 -2.07
N LYS A 330 12.76 -11.13 -0.77
CA LYS A 330 13.13 -9.90 -0.07
C LYS A 330 14.65 -9.87 0.11
N ARG A 331 15.29 -8.86 -0.46
CA ARG A 331 16.75 -8.72 -0.48
C ARG A 331 17.28 -7.83 0.63
N ASN A 332 18.60 -7.79 0.79
CA ASN A 332 19.32 -6.90 1.70
C ASN A 332 18.90 -7.08 3.17
N VAL A 333 18.67 -8.32 3.58
CA VAL A 333 18.26 -8.64 4.94
C VAL A 333 19.52 -8.78 5.82
N THR A 334 19.45 -8.19 7.02
CA THR A 334 20.48 -8.37 8.05
C THR A 334 20.04 -9.46 9.02
N LEU A 335 20.85 -10.50 9.15
CA LEU A 335 20.64 -11.58 10.11
C LEU A 335 21.40 -11.25 11.40
N VAL A 336 20.72 -11.30 12.54
CA VAL A 336 21.28 -11.09 13.87
C VAL A 336 21.18 -12.39 14.66
N ASP A 337 22.30 -12.83 15.22
CA ASP A 337 22.40 -14.00 16.08
C ASP A 337 22.68 -13.55 17.54
N ILE A 338 21.84 -13.97 18.47
CA ILE A 338 21.91 -13.67 19.88
C ILE A 338 22.08 -15.00 20.62
N VAL A 339 23.24 -15.17 21.27
CA VAL A 339 23.58 -16.42 21.97
C VAL A 339 23.82 -16.13 23.44
N SER A 340 23.10 -16.82 24.30
CA SER A 340 23.27 -16.71 25.76
C SER A 340 23.04 -18.01 26.47
N THR A 341 24.05 -18.49 27.15
CA THR A 341 23.92 -19.67 28.05
C THR A 341 23.00 -19.35 29.23
N ARG A 342 22.70 -18.09 29.49
CA ARG A 342 21.75 -17.63 30.54
C ARG A 342 20.29 -17.80 30.12
N MET A 343 19.96 -18.15 28.85
CA MET A 343 18.60 -18.49 28.45
C MET A 343 18.07 -19.74 29.11
N LEU A 344 18.96 -20.70 29.35
CA LEU A 344 18.58 -21.99 29.93
C LEU A 344 17.97 -21.78 31.33
N GLY A 345 16.67 -22.05 31.46
CA GLY A 345 15.94 -21.93 32.73
C GLY A 345 15.59 -20.50 33.17
N GLN A 346 15.85 -19.46 32.37
CA GLN A 346 15.44 -18.08 32.69
C GLN A 346 14.09 -17.69 32.05
N ILE A 347 13.13 -17.43 32.91
CA ILE A 347 11.84 -16.85 32.49
C ILE A 347 12.07 -15.39 32.07
N GLY A 348 11.48 -14.98 30.92
CA GLY A 348 11.48 -13.58 30.47
C GLY A 348 12.69 -13.15 29.63
N PHE A 349 13.61 -14.06 29.25
CA PHE A 349 14.76 -13.69 28.43
C PHE A 349 14.32 -13.12 27.04
N LEU A 350 13.37 -13.75 26.37
CA LEU A 350 12.85 -13.26 25.09
C LEU A 350 12.18 -11.89 25.24
N ALA A 351 11.44 -11.65 26.32
CA ALA A 351 10.84 -10.33 26.58
C ALA A 351 11.94 -9.24 26.64
N LYS A 352 13.05 -9.52 27.34
CA LYS A 352 14.19 -8.62 27.43
C LYS A 352 14.88 -8.40 26.07
N VAL A 353 14.98 -9.44 25.25
CA VAL A 353 15.52 -9.33 23.89
C VAL A 353 14.67 -8.36 23.06
N PHE A 354 13.36 -8.56 23.02
CA PHE A 354 12.47 -7.68 22.23
C PHE A 354 12.31 -6.28 22.82
N GLU A 355 12.46 -6.10 24.14
CA GLU A 355 12.51 -4.78 24.76
C GLU A 355 13.72 -3.97 24.27
N ILE A 356 14.88 -4.60 24.10
CA ILE A 356 16.06 -3.96 23.52
C ILE A 356 15.79 -3.50 22.08
N PHE A 357 15.22 -4.35 21.23
CA PHE A 357 14.85 -3.95 19.87
C PHE A 357 13.85 -2.79 19.85
N ASN A 358 12.88 -2.81 20.74
CA ASN A 358 11.92 -1.72 20.88
C ASN A 358 12.58 -0.40 21.30
N SER A 359 13.53 -0.44 22.25
CA SER A 359 14.25 0.76 22.71
C SER A 359 15.18 1.34 21.65
N GLU A 360 15.75 0.50 20.78
CA GLU A 360 16.57 0.91 19.63
C GLU A 360 15.72 1.32 18.41
N GLY A 361 14.39 1.19 18.48
CA GLY A 361 13.48 1.52 17.37
C GLY A 361 13.62 0.61 16.14
N LEU A 362 14.14 -0.61 16.33
CA LEU A 362 14.40 -1.57 15.26
C LEU A 362 13.28 -2.60 15.17
N SER A 363 12.79 -2.82 13.96
CA SER A 363 11.76 -3.82 13.70
C SER A 363 12.37 -5.17 13.36
N VAL A 364 11.81 -6.19 14.00
CA VAL A 364 12.16 -7.60 13.79
C VAL A 364 11.18 -8.22 12.80
N ASP A 365 11.69 -9.00 11.86
CA ASP A 365 10.92 -9.61 10.77
C ASP A 365 10.66 -11.10 11.05
N VAL A 366 11.65 -11.96 10.81
CA VAL A 366 11.56 -13.39 11.04
C VAL A 366 12.39 -13.78 12.25
N VAL A 367 11.88 -14.66 13.11
CA VAL A 367 12.55 -15.11 14.33
C VAL A 367 12.59 -16.63 14.38
N ALA A 368 13.74 -17.19 14.71
CA ALA A 368 13.88 -18.58 15.11
C ALA A 368 14.62 -18.66 16.45
N THR A 369 14.14 -19.50 17.35
CA THR A 369 14.70 -19.63 18.70
C THR A 369 15.07 -21.08 19.02
N SER A 370 16.11 -21.25 19.82
CA SER A 370 16.46 -22.50 20.52
C SER A 370 16.60 -22.22 22.02
N GLU A 371 16.99 -23.22 22.81
CA GLU A 371 17.21 -23.05 24.26
C GLU A 371 18.34 -22.06 24.62
N VAL A 372 19.27 -21.78 23.68
CA VAL A 372 20.48 -20.99 23.96
C VAL A 372 20.73 -19.90 22.93
N SER A 373 19.89 -19.80 21.90
CA SER A 373 20.09 -18.83 20.81
C SER A 373 18.77 -18.31 20.23
N VAL A 374 18.81 -17.07 19.81
CA VAL A 374 17.78 -16.41 19.00
C VAL A 374 18.45 -15.92 17.73
N SER A 375 17.98 -16.36 16.58
CA SER A 375 18.35 -15.80 15.29
C SER A 375 17.15 -15.06 14.72
N LEU A 376 17.37 -13.84 14.25
CA LEU A 376 16.30 -13.01 13.70
C LEU A 376 16.78 -12.16 12.54
N THR A 377 15.84 -11.75 11.71
CA THR A 377 16.11 -10.84 10.61
C THR A 377 15.57 -9.45 10.93
N LEU A 378 16.30 -8.42 10.52
CA LEU A 378 15.90 -7.03 10.65
C LEU A 378 15.37 -6.52 9.32
N ASP A 379 14.26 -5.79 9.40
CA ASP A 379 13.69 -5.09 8.26
C ASP A 379 14.15 -3.62 8.24
N PRO A 380 14.98 -3.21 7.28
CA PRO A 380 15.38 -1.82 7.14
C PRO A 380 14.25 -0.90 6.68
N ALA A 381 13.19 -1.46 6.11
CA ALA A 381 12.20 -0.73 5.32
C ALA A 381 11.01 -0.16 6.13
N LYS A 382 10.99 -0.21 7.47
CA LYS A 382 9.82 0.22 8.26
C LYS A 382 9.72 1.72 8.52
N THR A 383 10.58 2.54 7.97
CA THR A 383 10.39 3.98 7.96
C THR A 383 9.71 4.42 6.65
N LEU A 384 8.94 5.50 6.67
CA LEU A 384 8.39 6.17 5.46
C LEU A 384 9.45 6.48 4.39
N TRP A 385 10.70 6.42 4.78
CA TRP A 385 11.91 6.61 3.99
C TRP A 385 12.64 5.27 3.94
N GLU A 386 12.41 4.47 2.91
CA GLU A 386 13.14 3.22 2.64
C GLU A 386 14.64 3.51 2.63
N ARG A 387 15.31 3.18 3.71
CA ARG A 387 16.78 3.19 3.82
C ARG A 387 17.26 1.91 4.47
N ASP A 388 18.42 1.46 4.09
CA ASP A 388 19.10 0.36 4.77
C ASP A 388 19.49 0.78 6.21
N LEU A 389 19.62 -0.22 7.08
CA LEU A 389 20.21 -0.04 8.41
C LEU A 389 21.66 0.45 8.26
N ILE A 390 21.96 1.54 8.92
CA ILE A 390 23.32 2.09 8.95
C ILE A 390 24.17 1.35 10.00
N ASP A 391 25.49 1.44 9.87
CA ASP A 391 26.39 0.73 10.78
C ASP A 391 26.26 1.19 12.23
N GLU A 392 26.00 2.49 12.47
CA GLU A 392 25.79 3.06 13.79
C GLU A 392 24.57 2.46 14.51
N GLU A 393 23.47 2.17 13.80
CA GLU A 393 22.27 1.54 14.39
C GLU A 393 22.56 0.08 14.81
N LEU A 394 23.32 -0.65 13.98
CA LEU A 394 23.73 -2.02 14.32
C LEU A 394 24.73 -2.05 15.46
N GLU A 395 25.68 -1.11 15.51
CA GLU A 395 26.63 -0.99 16.62
C GLU A 395 25.92 -0.62 17.92
N SER A 396 24.93 0.31 17.88
CA SER A 396 24.09 0.67 19.02
C SER A 396 23.37 -0.56 19.57
N LEU A 397 22.72 -1.32 18.67
CA LEU A 397 22.05 -2.57 19.03
C LEU A 397 23.01 -3.57 19.68
N MET A 398 24.22 -3.80 19.10
CA MET A 398 25.21 -4.73 19.67
C MET A 398 25.64 -4.27 21.08
N ASN A 399 25.81 -2.97 21.27
CA ASN A 399 26.18 -2.41 22.58
C ASN A 399 25.05 -2.55 23.61
N ALA A 400 23.78 -2.39 23.21
CA ALA A 400 22.62 -2.56 24.07
C ALA A 400 22.50 -3.99 24.63
N PHE A 401 23.02 -5.00 23.93
CA PHE A 401 23.08 -6.38 24.38
C PHE A 401 24.27 -6.68 25.31
N THR A 402 25.18 -5.73 25.53
CA THR A 402 26.37 -5.95 26.38
C THR A 402 25.96 -6.37 27.79
N GLY A 403 26.50 -7.48 28.28
CA GLY A 403 26.16 -8.07 29.58
C GLY A 403 24.86 -8.89 29.62
N VAL A 404 24.07 -8.88 28.55
CA VAL A 404 22.83 -9.69 28.40
C VAL A 404 23.11 -10.95 27.61
N ALA A 405 23.69 -10.82 26.41
CA ALA A 405 23.98 -11.91 25.52
C ALA A 405 25.20 -11.60 24.64
N LYS A 406 25.77 -12.62 24.02
CA LYS A 406 26.73 -12.46 22.93
C LYS A 406 25.95 -12.28 21.63
N THR A 407 26.20 -11.19 20.94
CA THR A 407 25.50 -10.85 19.70
C THR A 407 26.47 -10.75 18.54
N SER A 408 25.99 -11.06 17.36
CA SER A 408 26.69 -10.82 16.08
C SER A 408 25.67 -10.58 14.99
N TYR A 409 26.05 -9.84 13.96
CA TYR A 409 25.19 -9.67 12.78
C TYR A 409 25.94 -10.02 11.50
N ARG A 410 25.19 -10.39 10.49
CA ARG A 410 25.66 -10.75 9.16
C ARG A 410 24.76 -10.12 8.10
N ARG A 411 25.34 -9.45 7.11
CA ARG A 411 24.67 -8.88 5.93
C ARG A 411 24.79 -9.79 4.72
N GLY A 412 24.08 -9.46 3.64
CA GLY A 412 24.14 -10.18 2.37
C GLY A 412 23.28 -11.43 2.35
N TYR A 413 22.12 -11.35 3.01
CA TYR A 413 21.10 -12.39 3.01
C TYR A 413 19.81 -11.90 2.36
N SER A 414 19.02 -12.86 1.92
CA SER A 414 17.68 -12.65 1.37
C SER A 414 16.70 -13.62 2.04
N ILE A 415 15.45 -13.20 2.18
CA ILE A 415 14.34 -14.07 2.56
C ILE A 415 13.64 -14.50 1.27
N LEU A 416 13.58 -15.80 1.05
CA LEU A 416 12.78 -16.44 0.03
C LEU A 416 11.52 -16.99 0.70
N SER A 417 10.36 -16.41 0.37
CA SER A 417 9.07 -16.79 0.92
C SER A 417 8.25 -17.57 -0.09
N LEU A 418 7.82 -18.76 0.30
CA LEU A 418 6.87 -19.59 -0.45
C LEU A 418 5.48 -19.35 0.14
N ILE A 419 4.61 -18.69 -0.60
CA ILE A 419 3.20 -18.60 -0.25
C ILE A 419 2.52 -19.86 -0.75
N CYS A 420 1.96 -20.64 0.18
CA CYS A 420 1.62 -22.03 -0.09
C CYS A 420 0.54 -22.57 0.85
N ASN A 421 0.01 -23.73 0.53
CA ASN A 421 -0.83 -24.48 1.43
C ASN A 421 0.03 -25.20 2.49
N VAL A 422 0.11 -24.65 3.70
CA VAL A 422 0.95 -25.20 4.77
C VAL A 422 0.49 -26.57 5.30
N ASP A 423 -0.75 -26.99 5.03
CA ASP A 423 -1.22 -28.35 5.36
C ASP A 423 -0.45 -29.41 4.55
N LYS A 424 0.11 -29.02 3.42
CA LYS A 424 0.98 -29.84 2.57
C LYS A 424 2.47 -29.49 2.73
N SER A 425 2.85 -28.86 3.83
CA SER A 425 4.22 -28.34 4.05
C SER A 425 5.31 -29.40 3.91
N SER A 426 5.07 -30.65 4.34
CA SER A 426 6.05 -31.75 4.21
C SER A 426 6.36 -32.07 2.75
N GLU A 427 5.37 -32.10 1.87
CA GLU A 427 5.54 -32.33 0.43
C GLU A 427 6.26 -31.14 -0.23
N ILE A 428 5.87 -29.92 0.14
CA ILE A 428 6.51 -28.69 -0.35
C ILE A 428 7.98 -28.67 0.06
N LEU A 429 8.30 -28.91 1.34
CA LEU A 429 9.66 -28.90 1.84
C LEU A 429 10.52 -30.00 1.24
N GLU A 430 9.98 -31.19 0.99
CA GLU A 430 10.70 -32.27 0.30
C GLU A 430 11.16 -31.76 -1.09
N ARG A 431 10.26 -31.19 -1.89
CA ARG A 431 10.58 -30.65 -3.21
C ARG A 431 11.59 -29.50 -3.12
N VAL A 432 11.39 -28.58 -2.19
CA VAL A 432 12.30 -27.43 -1.96
C VAL A 432 13.70 -27.91 -1.64
N PHE A 433 13.88 -28.76 -0.61
CA PHE A 433 15.21 -29.20 -0.17
C PHE A 433 15.89 -30.10 -1.19
N ARG A 434 15.15 -30.88 -1.98
CA ARG A 434 15.71 -31.63 -3.10
C ARG A 434 16.33 -30.71 -4.14
N VAL A 435 15.64 -29.60 -4.50
CA VAL A 435 16.16 -28.60 -5.43
C VAL A 435 17.37 -27.89 -4.83
N LEU A 436 17.26 -27.39 -3.58
CA LEU A 436 18.35 -26.67 -2.91
C LEU A 436 19.62 -27.54 -2.77
N GLY A 437 19.45 -28.84 -2.46
CA GLY A 437 20.55 -29.79 -2.38
C GLY A 437 21.26 -29.99 -3.73
N ARG A 438 20.48 -30.13 -4.81
CA ARG A 438 21.02 -30.23 -6.18
C ARG A 438 21.81 -28.99 -6.60
N GLU A 439 21.32 -27.80 -6.25
CA GLU A 439 21.92 -26.51 -6.60
C GLU A 439 23.00 -26.05 -5.57
N SER A 440 23.30 -26.87 -4.57
CA SER A 440 24.27 -26.56 -3.49
C SER A 440 23.95 -25.26 -2.75
N VAL A 441 22.67 -24.98 -2.52
CA VAL A 441 22.20 -23.80 -1.76
C VAL A 441 21.97 -24.18 -0.31
N ASN A 442 22.60 -23.46 0.61
CA ASN A 442 22.47 -23.66 2.06
C ASN A 442 21.45 -22.69 2.67
N VAL A 443 20.45 -23.25 3.36
CA VAL A 443 19.51 -22.48 4.18
C VAL A 443 20.16 -22.12 5.51
N GLN A 444 20.20 -20.82 5.83
CA GLN A 444 20.80 -20.31 7.06
C GLN A 444 19.81 -20.32 8.23
N MET A 445 18.55 -20.07 7.92
CA MET A 445 17.45 -20.04 8.87
C MET A 445 16.16 -20.35 8.12
N MET A 446 15.19 -20.95 8.79
CA MET A 446 13.87 -21.22 8.26
C MET A 446 12.82 -20.85 9.30
N SER A 447 11.71 -20.23 8.82
CA SER A 447 10.50 -20.02 9.62
C SER A 447 9.35 -20.77 8.97
N GLN A 448 8.71 -21.62 9.76
CA GLN A 448 7.52 -22.39 9.40
C GLN A 448 6.62 -22.54 10.61
N GLY A 449 5.31 -22.54 10.41
CA GLY A 449 4.30 -22.77 11.44
C GLY A 449 3.85 -21.52 12.18
N ALA A 450 4.53 -20.38 12.03
CA ALA A 450 4.06 -19.09 12.54
C ALA A 450 2.94 -18.52 11.65
N SER A 451 3.08 -18.66 10.35
CA SER A 451 2.06 -18.33 9.36
C SER A 451 1.34 -19.58 8.86
N LYS A 452 0.06 -19.43 8.51
CA LYS A 452 -0.77 -20.50 7.91
C LYS A 452 -0.63 -20.58 6.39
N SER A 453 0.08 -19.65 5.77
CA SER A 453 0.19 -19.52 4.32
C SER A 453 1.61 -19.27 3.82
N ASN A 454 2.63 -19.31 4.68
CA ASN A 454 4.01 -18.99 4.31
C ASN A 454 5.06 -19.92 4.93
N ILE A 455 6.07 -20.24 4.11
CA ILE A 455 7.33 -20.85 4.54
C ILE A 455 8.45 -19.91 4.10
N ALA A 456 9.22 -19.37 5.05
CA ALA A 456 10.31 -18.45 4.79
C ALA A 456 11.67 -19.13 4.95
N LEU A 457 12.55 -18.98 3.95
CA LEU A 457 13.91 -19.50 3.93
C LEU A 457 14.89 -18.35 3.80
N ILE A 458 15.86 -18.28 4.70
CA ILE A 458 16.94 -17.30 4.65
C ILE A 458 18.15 -17.93 3.97
N ILE A 459 18.56 -17.34 2.85
CA ILE A 459 19.67 -17.80 2.02
C ILE A 459 20.62 -16.63 1.72
N ARG A 460 21.81 -16.91 1.17
CA ARG A 460 22.76 -15.88 0.75
C ARG A 460 22.21 -15.11 -0.44
N ASP A 461 22.40 -13.80 -0.44
CA ASP A 461 21.89 -12.91 -1.49
C ASP A 461 22.49 -13.19 -2.87
N ASP A 462 23.77 -13.62 -2.93
CA ASP A 462 24.44 -14.00 -4.16
C ASP A 462 23.81 -15.23 -4.85
N GLN A 463 23.14 -16.11 -4.12
CA GLN A 463 22.44 -17.29 -4.62
C GLN A 463 20.93 -17.05 -4.85
N ALA A 464 20.38 -15.94 -4.32
CA ALA A 464 18.93 -15.74 -4.20
C ALA A 464 18.19 -15.71 -5.56
N THR A 465 18.73 -15.01 -6.57
CA THR A 465 18.11 -14.95 -7.90
C THR A 465 18.08 -16.32 -8.58
N HIS A 466 19.16 -17.05 -8.52
CA HIS A 466 19.21 -18.40 -9.09
C HIS A 466 18.24 -19.34 -8.39
N THR A 467 18.24 -19.34 -7.06
CA THR A 467 17.35 -20.16 -6.24
C THR A 467 15.89 -19.87 -6.55
N LEU A 468 15.50 -18.60 -6.66
CA LEU A 468 14.14 -18.22 -7.01
C LEU A 468 13.71 -18.81 -8.36
N ARG A 469 14.58 -18.72 -9.39
CA ARG A 469 14.29 -19.26 -10.74
C ARG A 469 14.11 -20.78 -10.75
N VAL A 470 15.00 -21.50 -10.09
CA VAL A 470 14.93 -22.98 -10.08
C VAL A 470 13.75 -23.49 -9.26
N LEU A 471 13.42 -22.85 -8.15
CA LEU A 471 12.23 -23.18 -7.38
C LEU A 471 10.94 -22.81 -8.12
N HIS A 472 10.90 -21.64 -8.78
CA HIS A 472 9.76 -21.29 -9.60
C HIS A 472 9.55 -22.31 -10.73
N HIS A 473 10.62 -22.74 -11.40
CA HIS A 473 10.52 -23.79 -12.42
C HIS A 473 10.03 -25.11 -11.84
N GLU A 474 10.46 -25.51 -10.64
CA GLU A 474 10.04 -26.75 -9.97
C GLU A 474 8.53 -26.76 -9.67
N PHE A 475 7.96 -25.60 -9.25
CA PHE A 475 6.55 -25.54 -8.83
C PHE A 475 5.61 -25.09 -9.96
N PHE A 476 6.09 -24.28 -10.90
CA PHE A 476 5.26 -23.66 -11.95
C PHE A 476 5.73 -23.97 -13.37
N GLY A 477 6.90 -24.57 -13.53
CA GLY A 477 7.43 -24.98 -14.81
C GLY A 477 6.60 -26.08 -15.42
N ALA A 478 6.06 -25.86 -16.62
CA ALA A 478 5.53 -26.90 -17.49
C ALA A 478 6.65 -27.37 -18.41
#